data_c83e5fafb78e09620c1a52f7397cc5d8
#
_entry.id   c83e5fafb78e09620c1a52f7397cc5d8
#
_cell.length_a   1.000
_cell.length_b   1.000
_cell.length_c   1.000
_cell.angle_alpha   90.00
_cell.angle_beta   90.00
_cell.angle_gamma   90.00
#
_symmetry.space_group_name_H-M   'P 1'
#
loop_
_entity.id
_entity.type
_entity.pdbx_description
1 polymer ?
#
loop_
_entity_poly.entity_id
_entity_poly.type
_entity_poly.pdbx_seq_one_letter_code
_entity_poly.pdbx_strand_id
1 'polypeptide(L)'
;MVAYAEAAELAEKKFLTSSCCPAFVDYIHKQFPDMVEHISHNLSPMAAIAKYIKETDENAKIVFIGPCTAKKMEFQKESVRPYVDSVITFEELQALFDGCGVDITTLEEGILDNASYYGRIFARSGGLADAVSQAISEQGIENFNYNPISCDGIEACRAALLRASKNVLPNNFIEAVSYTHLTLPTIA
;
A
#
# COMPACT_ATOMS: atom_id res chain seq x y z
N MET A 1 8.60 -8.89 0.78
CA MET A 1 7.39 -9.74 0.68
C MET A 1 6.40 -9.19 -0.34
N VAL A 2 5.64 -8.10 -0.08
CA VAL A 2 4.62 -7.57 -1.01
C VAL A 2 5.21 -7.24 -2.38
N ALA A 3 6.31 -6.47 -2.45
CA ALA A 3 6.94 -6.10 -3.72
C ALA A 3 7.41 -7.30 -4.55
N TYR A 4 7.85 -8.38 -3.90
CA TYR A 4 8.22 -9.62 -4.59
C TYR A 4 7.02 -10.31 -5.24
N ALA A 5 5.89 -10.35 -4.55
CA ALA A 5 4.66 -10.92 -5.08
C ALA A 5 4.10 -10.07 -6.24
N GLU A 6 4.12 -8.74 -6.09
CA GLU A 6 3.74 -7.80 -7.16
C GLU A 6 4.65 -7.96 -8.38
N ALA A 7 5.97 -8.07 -8.20
CA ALA A 7 6.91 -8.25 -9.29
C ALA A 7 6.66 -9.56 -10.07
N ALA A 8 6.41 -10.66 -9.37
CA ALA A 8 6.12 -11.95 -9.98
C ALA A 8 4.78 -11.91 -10.77
N GLU A 9 3.71 -11.38 -10.17
CA GLU A 9 2.42 -11.24 -10.83
C GLU A 9 2.48 -10.31 -12.05
N LEU A 10 3.20 -9.19 -11.93
CA LEU A 10 3.40 -8.26 -13.04
C LEU A 10 4.18 -8.89 -14.20
N ALA A 11 5.21 -9.68 -13.90
CA ALA A 11 5.98 -10.38 -14.92
C ALA A 11 5.13 -11.40 -15.72
N GLU A 12 4.13 -12.02 -15.05
CA GLU A 12 3.17 -12.92 -15.68
C GLU A 12 2.14 -12.16 -16.51
N LYS A 13 1.44 -11.21 -15.90
CA LYS A 13 0.31 -10.49 -16.50
C LYS A 13 0.71 -9.40 -17.49
N LYS A 14 1.97 -8.92 -17.44
CA LYS A 14 2.52 -7.84 -18.29
C LYS A 14 1.96 -6.44 -18.03
N PHE A 15 0.80 -6.30 -17.43
CA PHE A 15 0.20 -5.05 -16.97
C PHE A 15 -0.55 -5.28 -15.66
N LEU A 16 -0.36 -4.39 -14.69
CA LEU A 16 -0.94 -4.51 -13.37
C LEU A 16 -1.23 -3.14 -12.74
N THR A 17 -2.29 -3.05 -11.96
CA THR A 17 -2.52 -1.95 -11.01
C THR A 17 -2.28 -2.46 -9.59
N SER A 18 -1.69 -1.61 -8.74
CA SER A 18 -1.50 -1.97 -7.34
C SER A 18 -2.83 -2.15 -6.59
N SER A 19 -2.84 -3.03 -5.59
CA SER A 19 -3.97 -3.24 -4.66
C SER A 19 -3.75 -2.62 -3.28
N CYS A 20 -2.67 -1.85 -3.10
CA CYS A 20 -2.29 -1.29 -1.80
C CYS A 20 -3.30 -0.25 -1.25
N CYS A 21 -4.04 0.45 -2.12
CA CYS A 21 -5.05 1.43 -1.75
C CYS A 21 -6.47 0.84 -1.90
N PRO A 22 -7.18 0.50 -0.81
CA PRO A 22 -8.51 -0.10 -0.89
C PRO A 22 -9.55 0.81 -1.55
N ALA A 23 -9.44 2.13 -1.37
CA ALA A 23 -10.33 3.08 -2.01
C ALA A 23 -10.11 3.14 -3.53
N PHE A 24 -8.87 2.97 -4.01
CA PHE A 24 -8.57 2.87 -5.43
C PHE A 24 -9.11 1.56 -6.03
N VAL A 25 -8.96 0.46 -5.32
CA VAL A 25 -9.53 -0.84 -5.73
C VAL A 25 -11.06 -0.73 -5.87
N ASP A 26 -11.74 -0.17 -4.87
CA ASP A 26 -13.19 0.05 -4.91
C ASP A 26 -13.60 1.01 -6.04
N TYR A 27 -12.75 2.00 -6.35
CA TYR A 27 -12.98 2.91 -7.47
C TYR A 27 -12.92 2.19 -8.82
N ILE A 28 -11.95 1.30 -9.02
CA ILE A 28 -11.87 0.48 -10.24
C ILE A 28 -13.13 -0.38 -10.39
N HIS A 29 -13.52 -1.10 -9.34
CA HIS A 29 -14.73 -1.95 -9.39
C HIS A 29 -15.99 -1.16 -9.79
N LYS A 30 -16.12 0.10 -9.36
CA LYS A 30 -17.30 0.92 -9.62
C LYS A 30 -17.27 1.67 -10.95
N GLN A 31 -16.12 2.13 -11.39
CA GLN A 31 -15.99 3.07 -12.49
C GLN A 31 -15.28 2.47 -13.73
N PHE A 32 -14.51 1.41 -13.55
CA PHE A 32 -13.72 0.77 -14.59
C PHE A 32 -13.81 -0.76 -14.50
N PRO A 33 -15.01 -1.35 -14.61
CA PRO A 33 -15.20 -2.80 -14.43
C PRO A 33 -14.34 -3.65 -15.38
N ASP A 34 -14.05 -3.15 -16.59
CA ASP A 34 -13.18 -3.82 -17.55
C ASP A 34 -11.69 -3.85 -17.14
N MET A 35 -11.32 -3.10 -16.11
CA MET A 35 -9.96 -3.05 -15.58
C MET A 35 -9.76 -3.90 -14.32
N VAL A 36 -10.81 -4.56 -13.83
CA VAL A 36 -10.78 -5.34 -12.58
C VAL A 36 -9.79 -6.51 -12.65
N GLU A 37 -9.66 -7.16 -13.79
CA GLU A 37 -8.72 -8.26 -14.01
C GLU A 37 -7.24 -7.85 -13.92
N HIS A 38 -6.98 -6.54 -14.05
CA HIS A 38 -5.65 -5.94 -13.94
C HIS A 38 -5.29 -5.49 -12.53
N ILE A 39 -6.20 -5.60 -11.56
CA ILE A 39 -5.88 -5.33 -10.16
C ILE A 39 -4.98 -6.46 -9.64
N SER A 40 -3.92 -6.10 -8.93
CA SER A 40 -3.09 -7.09 -8.23
C SER A 40 -3.95 -7.93 -7.28
N HIS A 41 -3.75 -9.23 -7.31
CA HIS A 41 -4.40 -10.18 -6.39
C HIS A 41 -3.70 -10.26 -5.04
N ASN A 42 -2.58 -9.56 -4.87
CA ASN A 42 -1.82 -9.58 -3.64
C ASN A 42 -2.55 -8.85 -2.53
N LEU A 43 -2.36 -9.31 -1.31
CA LEU A 43 -2.82 -8.61 -0.12
C LEU A 43 -2.15 -7.23 -0.03
N SER A 44 -2.88 -6.26 0.49
CA SER A 44 -2.28 -4.96 0.80
C SER A 44 -1.11 -5.12 1.78
N PRO A 45 -0.17 -4.16 1.83
CA PRO A 45 0.95 -4.22 2.77
C PRO A 45 0.51 -4.43 4.23
N MET A 46 -0.60 -3.80 4.64
CA MET A 46 -1.20 -4.00 5.96
C MET A 46 -1.61 -5.47 6.17
N ALA A 47 -2.38 -6.02 5.25
CA ALA A 47 -2.90 -7.38 5.38
C ALA A 47 -1.79 -8.43 5.24
N ALA A 48 -0.80 -8.18 4.37
CA ALA A 48 0.31 -9.11 4.16
C ALA A 48 1.20 -9.24 5.40
N ILE A 49 1.58 -8.12 6.03
CA ILE A 49 2.39 -8.16 7.25
C ILE A 49 1.60 -8.72 8.44
N ALA A 50 0.32 -8.36 8.54
CA ALA A 50 -0.56 -8.89 9.58
C ALA A 50 -0.71 -10.41 9.48
N LYS A 51 -0.93 -10.92 8.27
CA LYS A 51 -0.97 -12.36 8.00
C LYS A 51 0.34 -13.04 8.43
N TYR A 52 1.48 -12.48 8.01
CA TYR A 52 2.80 -13.02 8.37
C TYR A 52 3.01 -13.08 9.89
N ILE A 53 2.62 -12.03 10.62
CA ILE A 53 2.73 -12.00 12.10
C ILE A 53 1.83 -13.07 12.71
N LYS A 54 0.58 -13.20 12.26
CA LYS A 54 -0.36 -14.21 12.76
C LYS A 54 0.10 -15.65 12.47
N GLU A 55 0.79 -15.88 11.35
CA GLU A 55 1.39 -17.19 11.04
C GLU A 55 2.58 -17.53 11.94
N THR A 56 3.26 -16.49 12.48
CA THR A 56 4.39 -16.67 13.41
C THR A 56 3.93 -16.74 14.86
N ASP A 57 2.90 -15.97 15.23
CA ASP A 57 2.27 -15.92 16.55
C ASP A 57 0.75 -15.75 16.38
N GLU A 58 0.01 -16.83 16.48
CA GLU A 58 -1.46 -16.84 16.31
C GLU A 58 -2.19 -15.99 17.36
N ASN A 59 -1.56 -15.77 18.53
CA ASN A 59 -2.13 -14.98 19.62
C ASN A 59 -1.81 -13.47 19.50
N ALA A 60 -0.97 -13.07 18.57
CA ALA A 60 -0.63 -11.68 18.36
C ALA A 60 -1.88 -10.83 18.13
N LYS A 61 -1.97 -9.65 18.79
CA LYS A 61 -3.01 -8.67 18.53
C LYS A 61 -2.44 -7.59 17.61
N ILE A 62 -3.10 -7.39 16.47
CA ILE A 62 -2.59 -6.53 15.41
C ILE A 62 -3.47 -5.30 15.26
N VAL A 63 -2.88 -4.15 15.55
CA VAL A 63 -3.47 -2.83 15.34
C VAL A 63 -2.68 -2.12 14.25
N PHE A 64 -3.35 -1.78 13.16
CA PHE A 64 -2.76 -0.94 12.12
C PHE A 64 -2.99 0.53 12.45
N ILE A 65 -1.92 1.33 12.39
CA ILE A 65 -1.94 2.78 12.61
C ILE A 65 -1.55 3.46 11.30
N GLY A 66 -2.39 4.38 10.82
CA GLY A 66 -2.08 5.08 9.58
C GLY A 66 -3.09 6.19 9.25
N PRO A 67 -2.83 7.01 8.22
CA PRO A 67 -3.66 8.18 7.91
C PRO A 67 -4.99 7.84 7.22
N CYS A 68 -5.19 6.60 6.79
CA CYS A 68 -6.21 6.24 5.82
C CYS A 68 -7.44 5.61 6.45
N THR A 69 -8.59 6.28 6.41
CA THR A 69 -9.88 5.75 6.88
C THR A 69 -10.39 4.57 6.02
N ALA A 70 -10.00 4.47 4.74
CA ALA A 70 -10.38 3.34 3.89
C ALA A 70 -9.81 2.00 4.40
N LYS A 71 -8.71 2.03 5.15
CA LYS A 71 -8.16 0.84 5.84
C LYS A 71 -9.12 0.29 6.90
N LYS A 72 -9.98 1.13 7.49
CA LYS A 72 -11.06 0.70 8.40
C LYS A 72 -12.15 -0.11 7.70
N MET A 73 -12.34 0.11 6.41
CA MET A 73 -13.25 -0.72 5.60
C MET A 73 -12.55 -2.00 5.15
N GLU A 74 -11.26 -1.90 4.80
CA GLU A 74 -10.48 -3.04 4.34
C GLU A 74 -10.36 -4.14 5.39
N PHE A 75 -10.04 -3.79 6.66
CA PHE A 75 -9.87 -4.81 7.71
C PHE A 75 -11.16 -5.56 8.04
N GLN A 76 -12.32 -5.06 7.63
CA GLN A 76 -13.61 -5.74 7.80
C GLN A 76 -13.89 -6.78 6.71
N LYS A 77 -13.14 -6.75 5.59
CA LYS A 77 -13.28 -7.73 4.51
C LYS A 77 -12.94 -9.14 5.03
N GLU A 78 -13.69 -10.13 4.61
CA GLU A 78 -13.49 -11.54 5.04
C GLU A 78 -12.05 -12.04 4.81
N SER A 79 -11.40 -11.55 3.75
CA SER A 79 -10.02 -11.91 3.41
C SER A 79 -8.96 -11.28 4.32
N VAL A 80 -9.30 -10.24 5.08
CA VAL A 80 -8.35 -9.46 5.93
C VAL A 80 -8.68 -9.60 7.41
N ARG A 81 -9.97 -9.68 7.73
CA ARG A 81 -10.48 -9.75 9.11
C ARG A 81 -9.79 -10.79 10.01
N PRO A 82 -9.38 -11.97 9.52
CA PRO A 82 -8.67 -12.94 10.38
C PRO A 82 -7.30 -12.44 10.86
N TYR A 83 -6.71 -11.46 10.19
CA TYR A 83 -5.33 -11.05 10.43
C TYR A 83 -5.21 -9.73 11.18
N VAL A 84 -6.14 -8.78 10.99
CA VAL A 84 -6.08 -7.45 11.58
C VAL A 84 -7.20 -7.30 12.61
N ASP A 85 -6.84 -7.01 13.86
CA ASP A 85 -7.80 -6.85 14.95
C ASP A 85 -8.42 -5.45 14.98
N SER A 86 -7.68 -4.40 14.63
CA SER A 86 -8.16 -3.02 14.60
C SER A 86 -7.34 -2.13 13.67
N VAL A 87 -7.97 -1.02 13.25
CA VAL A 87 -7.34 0.05 12.48
C VAL A 87 -7.67 1.38 13.13
N ILE A 88 -6.66 2.17 13.46
CA ILE A 88 -6.81 3.53 14.01
C ILE A 88 -6.07 4.55 13.15
N THR A 89 -6.60 5.77 13.08
CA THR A 89 -5.92 6.88 12.41
C THR A 89 -4.89 7.53 13.33
N PHE A 90 -4.06 8.42 12.78
CA PHE A 90 -3.11 9.19 13.61
C PHE A 90 -3.84 10.12 14.57
N GLU A 91 -4.98 10.69 14.17
CA GLU A 91 -5.81 11.53 15.04
C GLU A 91 -6.41 10.72 16.20
N GLU A 92 -6.83 9.48 15.92
CA GLU A 92 -7.34 8.59 16.97
C GLU A 92 -6.22 8.13 17.91
N LEU A 93 -5.00 7.92 17.39
CA LEU A 93 -3.82 7.64 18.21
C LEU A 93 -3.49 8.84 19.11
N GLN A 94 -3.53 10.06 18.57
CA GLN A 94 -3.32 11.27 19.37
C GLN A 94 -4.38 11.39 20.48
N ALA A 95 -5.64 11.18 20.15
CA ALA A 95 -6.72 11.20 21.16
C ALA A 95 -6.51 10.13 22.25
N LEU A 96 -5.97 8.98 21.89
CA LEU A 96 -5.60 7.93 22.85
C LEU A 96 -4.49 8.40 23.78
N PHE A 97 -3.43 9.03 23.26
CA PHE A 97 -2.34 9.60 24.05
C PHE A 97 -2.87 10.66 25.01
N ASP A 98 -3.69 11.59 24.52
CA ASP A 98 -4.30 12.64 25.34
C ASP A 98 -5.16 12.05 26.45
N GLY A 99 -5.98 11.04 26.14
CA GLY A 99 -6.82 10.34 27.10
C GLY A 99 -6.03 9.56 28.16
N CYS A 100 -4.82 9.09 27.83
CA CYS A 100 -3.92 8.41 28.73
C CYS A 100 -2.95 9.37 29.47
N GLY A 101 -3.00 10.67 29.20
CA GLY A 101 -2.08 11.65 29.76
C GLY A 101 -0.64 11.53 29.28
N VAL A 102 -0.45 10.97 28.07
CA VAL A 102 0.88 10.82 27.45
C VAL A 102 1.20 12.05 26.61
N ASP A 103 2.18 12.83 27.03
CA ASP A 103 2.73 13.94 26.25
C ASP A 103 3.93 13.44 25.42
N ILE A 104 3.71 13.26 24.12
CA ILE A 104 4.75 12.75 23.21
C ILE A 104 5.95 13.70 23.08
N THR A 105 5.77 14.99 23.36
CA THR A 105 6.86 16.00 23.26
C THR A 105 7.89 15.87 24.38
N THR A 106 7.54 15.15 25.44
CA THR A 106 8.41 14.91 26.60
C THR A 106 9.15 13.57 26.56
N LEU A 107 8.83 12.75 25.54
CA LEU A 107 9.44 11.44 25.41
C LEU A 107 10.85 11.53 24.79
N GLU A 108 11.73 10.62 25.18
CA GLU A 108 13.05 10.51 24.57
C GLU A 108 12.93 10.03 23.12
N GLU A 109 13.63 10.71 22.22
CA GLU A 109 13.69 10.33 20.81
C GLU A 109 14.55 9.06 20.64
N GLY A 110 14.06 8.13 19.81
CA GLY A 110 14.75 6.90 19.47
C GLY A 110 14.80 6.65 17.98
N ILE A 111 15.81 5.93 17.53
CA ILE A 111 15.94 5.52 16.13
C ILE A 111 15.40 4.09 15.97
N LEU A 112 14.39 3.92 15.15
CA LEU A 112 13.92 2.61 14.71
C LEU A 112 14.60 2.26 13.38
N ASP A 113 15.66 1.45 13.44
CA ASP A 113 16.39 0.99 12.24
C ASP A 113 16.20 -0.52 12.01
N ASN A 114 14.94 -0.96 12.03
CA ASN A 114 14.53 -2.36 11.88
C ASN A 114 13.91 -2.68 10.52
N ALA A 115 13.95 -1.77 9.55
CA ALA A 115 13.43 -1.96 8.22
C ALA A 115 14.48 -1.68 7.14
N SER A 116 14.39 -2.36 5.99
CA SER A 116 15.19 -2.05 4.82
C SER A 116 14.90 -0.65 4.29
N TYR A 117 15.78 -0.11 3.44
CA TYR A 117 15.54 1.17 2.76
C TYR A 117 14.16 1.21 2.07
N TYR A 118 13.85 0.19 1.27
CA TYR A 118 12.57 0.10 0.57
C TYR A 118 11.37 -0.05 1.53
N GLY A 119 11.56 -0.73 2.66
CA GLY A 119 10.53 -0.80 3.71
C GLY A 119 10.22 0.56 4.32
N ARG A 120 11.25 1.39 4.54
CA ARG A 120 11.09 2.75 5.11
C ARG A 120 10.42 3.73 4.15
N ILE A 121 10.71 3.64 2.85
CA ILE A 121 10.11 4.53 1.84
C ILE A 121 8.79 4.03 1.26
N PHE A 122 8.36 2.84 1.63
CA PHE A 122 7.24 2.12 1.01
C PHE A 122 5.92 2.92 1.02
N ALA A 123 5.68 3.71 2.06
CA ALA A 123 4.46 4.49 2.22
C ALA A 123 4.45 5.83 1.45
N ARG A 124 5.58 6.25 0.88
CA ARG A 124 5.63 7.45 0.04
C ARG A 124 5.08 7.16 -1.36
N SER A 125 4.69 8.21 -2.08
CA SER A 125 4.36 8.11 -3.51
C SER A 125 5.56 7.55 -4.30
N GLY A 126 5.32 6.53 -5.12
CA GLY A 126 6.36 5.82 -5.85
C GLY A 126 7.13 4.77 -5.02
N GLY A 127 6.87 4.69 -3.71
CA GLY A 127 7.61 3.78 -2.83
C GLY A 127 7.36 2.31 -3.13
N LEU A 128 6.15 1.94 -3.47
CA LEU A 128 5.83 0.59 -3.93
C LEU A 128 6.47 0.32 -5.30
N ALA A 129 6.37 1.26 -6.23
CA ALA A 129 6.98 1.10 -7.55
C ALA A 129 8.50 0.93 -7.47
N ASP A 130 9.18 1.70 -6.62
CA ASP A 130 10.61 1.56 -6.36
C ASP A 130 10.94 0.16 -5.77
N ALA A 131 10.13 -0.29 -4.81
CA ALA A 131 10.31 -1.61 -4.20
C ALA A 131 10.05 -2.75 -5.19
N VAL A 132 9.07 -2.61 -6.11
CA VAL A 132 8.81 -3.59 -7.18
C VAL A 132 9.98 -3.61 -8.17
N SER A 133 10.54 -2.46 -8.53
CA SER A 133 11.74 -2.38 -9.39
C SER A 133 12.91 -3.16 -8.78
N GLN A 134 13.16 -2.97 -7.49
CA GLN A 134 14.20 -3.72 -6.78
C GLN A 134 13.89 -5.22 -6.74
N ALA A 135 12.64 -5.59 -6.47
CA ALA A 135 12.21 -6.98 -6.42
C ALA A 135 12.37 -7.70 -7.77
N ILE A 136 12.10 -7.01 -8.89
CA ILE A 136 12.34 -7.53 -10.25
C ILE A 136 13.82 -7.85 -10.43
N SER A 137 14.70 -6.93 -10.02
CA SER A 137 16.16 -7.13 -10.11
C SER A 137 16.65 -8.29 -9.23
N GLU A 138 16.20 -8.34 -7.98
CA GLU A 138 16.60 -9.38 -7.01
C GLU A 138 16.09 -10.78 -7.39
N GLN A 139 14.93 -10.88 -8.04
CA GLN A 139 14.37 -12.13 -8.53
C GLN A 139 14.97 -12.57 -9.88
N GLY A 140 15.83 -11.74 -10.49
CA GLY A 140 16.40 -12.04 -11.80
C GLY A 140 15.36 -12.15 -12.90
N ILE A 141 14.30 -11.35 -12.85
CA ILE A 141 13.26 -11.31 -13.88
C ILE A 141 13.84 -10.60 -15.10
N GLU A 142 14.36 -11.38 -16.03
CA GLU A 142 14.96 -10.91 -17.26
C GLU A 142 13.91 -10.68 -18.36
N ASN A 143 14.26 -9.83 -19.34
CA ASN A 143 13.42 -9.53 -20.51
C ASN A 143 12.05 -8.90 -20.21
N PHE A 144 11.95 -8.23 -19.07
CA PHE A 144 10.79 -7.46 -18.68
C PHE A 144 11.14 -5.98 -18.53
N ASN A 145 10.60 -5.14 -19.42
CA ASN A 145 10.82 -3.70 -19.37
C ASN A 145 9.83 -3.07 -18.37
N TYR A 146 10.25 -2.91 -17.13
CA TYR A 146 9.45 -2.29 -16.08
C TYR A 146 9.32 -0.78 -16.31
N ASN A 147 8.09 -0.31 -16.46
CA ASN A 147 7.78 1.10 -16.71
C ASN A 147 6.58 1.53 -15.84
N PRO A 148 6.82 1.88 -14.57
CA PRO A 148 5.75 2.25 -13.65
C PRO A 148 5.26 3.68 -13.86
N ILE A 149 4.05 3.96 -13.36
CA ILE A 149 3.52 5.29 -13.13
C ILE A 149 2.95 5.35 -11.71
N SER A 150 3.28 6.41 -10.97
CA SER A 150 2.71 6.69 -9.67
C SER A 150 1.65 7.77 -9.77
N CYS A 151 0.47 7.49 -9.26
CA CYS A 151 -0.70 8.36 -9.33
C CYS A 151 -1.16 8.76 -7.93
N ASP A 152 -1.08 10.05 -7.63
CA ASP A 152 -1.52 10.62 -6.38
C ASP A 152 -2.83 11.38 -6.56
N GLY A 153 -3.84 11.01 -5.78
CA GLY A 153 -5.17 11.55 -5.84
C GLY A 153 -6.02 10.98 -6.97
N ILE A 154 -7.34 11.12 -6.81
CA ILE A 154 -8.33 10.44 -7.65
C ILE A 154 -8.29 10.87 -9.11
N GLU A 155 -7.94 12.12 -9.39
CA GLU A 155 -7.88 12.64 -10.76
C GLU A 155 -6.72 12.02 -11.55
N ALA A 156 -5.54 11.89 -10.93
CA ALA A 156 -4.39 11.23 -11.55
C ALA A 156 -4.69 9.74 -11.79
N CYS A 157 -5.29 9.06 -10.80
CA CYS A 157 -5.72 7.68 -10.92
C CYS A 157 -6.71 7.49 -12.08
N ARG A 158 -7.72 8.38 -12.18
CA ARG A 158 -8.71 8.36 -13.25
C ARG A 158 -8.08 8.56 -14.62
N ALA A 159 -7.17 9.53 -14.75
CA ALA A 159 -6.48 9.80 -16.01
C ALA A 159 -5.64 8.60 -16.47
N ALA A 160 -4.93 7.95 -15.56
CA ALA A 160 -4.16 6.75 -15.87
C ALA A 160 -5.06 5.58 -16.30
N LEU A 161 -6.14 5.31 -15.55
CA LEU A 161 -7.11 4.25 -15.88
C LEU A 161 -7.80 4.49 -17.23
N LEU A 162 -8.20 5.73 -17.54
CA LEU A 162 -8.79 6.07 -18.85
C LEU A 162 -7.81 5.84 -20.01
N ARG A 163 -6.52 6.05 -19.81
CA ARG A 163 -5.50 5.76 -20.83
C ARG A 163 -5.24 4.27 -20.93
N ALA A 164 -5.20 3.57 -19.81
CA ALA A 164 -5.01 2.13 -19.78
C ALA A 164 -6.18 1.39 -20.45
N SER A 165 -7.44 1.74 -20.13
CA SER A 165 -8.63 1.13 -20.75
C SER A 165 -8.73 1.32 -22.28
N LYS A 166 -8.02 2.36 -22.80
CA LYS A 166 -7.91 2.62 -24.24
C LYS A 166 -6.64 2.04 -24.87
N ASN A 167 -5.85 1.30 -24.13
CA ASN A 167 -4.55 0.76 -24.56
C ASN A 167 -3.56 1.82 -25.07
N VAL A 168 -3.63 3.06 -24.52
CA VAL A 168 -2.73 4.17 -24.89
C VAL A 168 -1.80 4.59 -23.74
N LEU A 169 -1.82 3.87 -22.62
CA LEU A 169 -0.88 4.08 -21.53
C LEU A 169 0.42 3.31 -21.84
N PRO A 170 1.59 3.99 -21.89
CA PRO A 170 2.85 3.32 -22.18
C PRO A 170 3.40 2.54 -20.96
N ASN A 171 2.86 2.81 -19.78
CA ASN A 171 3.30 2.20 -18.53
C ASN A 171 2.63 0.84 -18.33
N ASN A 172 3.34 -0.04 -17.63
CA ASN A 172 2.87 -1.40 -17.37
C ASN A 172 2.60 -1.70 -15.89
N PHE A 173 2.84 -0.74 -15.01
CA PHE A 173 2.48 -0.81 -13.61
C PHE A 173 1.91 0.52 -13.15
N ILE A 174 0.71 0.51 -12.56
CA ILE A 174 0.08 1.68 -11.96
C ILE A 174 0.14 1.54 -10.44
N GLU A 175 1.01 2.31 -9.79
CA GLU A 175 0.90 2.53 -8.36
C GLU A 175 -0.07 3.68 -8.13
N ALA A 176 -1.13 3.45 -7.37
CA ALA A 176 -2.16 4.47 -7.20
C ALA A 176 -2.65 4.56 -5.76
N VAL A 177 -2.77 5.81 -5.31
CA VAL A 177 -3.44 6.17 -4.07
C VAL A 177 -4.52 7.21 -4.36
N SER A 178 -5.71 7.01 -3.80
CA SER A 178 -6.88 7.86 -4.12
C SER A 178 -6.89 9.22 -3.41
N TYR A 179 -6.02 9.44 -2.46
CA TYR A 179 -5.83 10.71 -1.76
C TYR A 179 -4.41 11.23 -1.99
N THR A 180 -4.26 12.55 -1.93
CA THR A 180 -2.93 13.18 -1.97
C THR A 180 -2.17 12.75 -0.73
N HIS A 181 -0.95 12.23 -0.86
CA HIS A 181 -0.12 11.96 0.28
C HIS A 181 0.01 13.22 1.14
N LEU A 182 -0.47 13.13 2.38
CA LEU A 182 -0.05 14.08 3.39
C LEU A 182 1.47 13.94 3.49
N THR A 183 2.17 14.94 3.01
CA THR A 183 3.56 15.11 3.42
C THR A 183 3.52 15.21 4.93
N LEU A 184 3.91 14.13 5.62
CA LEU A 184 4.22 14.24 7.02
C LEU A 184 5.21 15.40 7.12
N PRO A 185 4.94 16.45 7.92
CA PRO A 185 5.91 17.49 8.12
C PRO A 185 7.18 16.77 8.57
N THR A 186 8.22 16.81 7.76
CA THR A 186 9.56 16.48 8.19
C THR A 186 9.83 17.49 9.29
N ILE A 187 9.75 17.02 10.52
CA ILE A 187 10.23 17.78 11.65
C ILE A 187 11.74 17.86 11.42
N ALA A 188 12.17 19.05 10.95
CA ALA A 188 13.56 19.37 10.76
C ALA A 188 14.21 19.64 12.13
#